data_29de3a9f1157ce36c94bc5d479d9016c
#
_entry.id   29de3a9f1157ce36c94bc5d479d9016c
#
_cell.length_a   1.000
_cell.length_b   1.000
_cell.length_c   1.000
_cell.angle_alpha   90.00
_cell.angle_beta   90.00
_cell.angle_gamma   90.00
#
_symmetry.space_group_name_H-M   'P 1'
#
loop_
_entity.id
_entity.type
_entity.pdbx_description
1 polymer ?
#
loop_
_entity_poly.entity_id
_entity_poly.type
_entity_poly.pdbx_seq_one_letter_code
_entity_poly.pdbx_strand_id
1 'polypeptide(L)'
;MKRCFYSMMAAMALLLLSACSSDDELSQGNGNEALVSFNVELSGGMQNKAISDGTTAKNLTVHVFDENGTYLSELDKTVELKEKKKSVSINLVKGKTYSFLFWASVNKENSPYSFGVDGKTITVDYNDAKANDESRDAFLGVVKNKAVEASFEENVTLKRPFAQINFLTDDIADAGKNGLTIDENTHSSITLSKVATTLNPFTNTVGGF
;
A
#
# COMPACT_ATOMS: atom_id res chain seq x y z
N MET A 1 14.54 23.26 70.17
CA MET A 1 13.75 23.51 68.93
C MET A 1 14.62 23.54 67.67
N LYS A 2 15.56 22.61 67.48
CA LYS A 2 16.46 22.55 66.29
C LYS A 2 16.61 21.17 65.67
N ARG A 3 15.76 20.18 66.03
CA ARG A 3 15.87 18.78 65.55
C ARG A 3 14.72 18.33 64.66
N CYS A 4 13.68 19.14 64.42
CA CYS A 4 12.55 18.76 63.55
C CYS A 4 12.68 19.29 62.10
N PHE A 5 13.67 20.12 61.78
CA PHE A 5 13.80 20.72 60.42
C PHE A 5 14.57 19.87 59.44
N TYR A 6 15.34 18.89 59.90
CA TYR A 6 16.13 18.02 59.01
C TYR A 6 15.42 16.76 58.53
N SER A 7 14.32 16.37 59.20
CA SER A 7 13.52 15.19 58.76
C SER A 7 12.52 15.50 57.65
N MET A 8 12.20 16.78 57.46
CA MET A 8 11.22 17.19 56.45
C MET A 8 11.86 17.52 55.08
N MET A 9 13.18 17.68 55.03
CA MET A 9 13.91 17.91 53.76
C MET A 9 14.42 16.65 53.09
N ALA A 10 14.40 15.51 53.79
CA ALA A 10 14.79 14.21 53.22
C ALA A 10 13.63 13.48 52.52
N ALA A 11 12.35 13.86 52.75
CA ALA A 11 11.19 13.26 52.16
C ALA A 11 10.76 13.90 50.81
N MET A 12 11.35 15.01 50.41
CA MET A 12 11.00 15.75 49.21
C MET A 12 11.94 15.53 48.01
N ALA A 13 12.97 14.72 48.19
CA ALA A 13 13.98 14.41 47.15
C ALA A 13 13.74 13.08 46.41
N LEU A 14 12.67 12.34 46.72
CA LEU A 14 12.37 11.01 46.13
C LEU A 14 11.19 11.00 45.13
N LEU A 15 10.70 12.18 44.74
CA LEU A 15 9.49 12.26 43.85
C LEU A 15 9.75 12.82 42.45
N LEU A 16 11.01 12.88 41.99
CA LEU A 16 11.34 13.41 40.66
C LEU A 16 12.03 12.40 39.73
N LEU A 17 11.75 11.11 39.83
CA LEU A 17 12.23 10.09 38.90
C LEU A 17 11.07 9.26 38.29
N SER A 18 9.91 9.88 38.05
CA SER A 18 8.99 9.38 37.03
C SER A 18 9.21 10.18 35.76
N ALA A 19 10.40 10.05 35.15
CA ALA A 19 10.57 10.38 33.76
C ALA A 19 9.75 9.38 32.97
N CYS A 20 8.71 9.88 32.29
CA CYS A 20 8.01 9.19 31.23
C CYS A 20 9.04 8.72 30.21
N SER A 21 9.37 7.45 30.22
CA SER A 21 9.70 6.77 29.00
C SER A 21 8.35 6.42 28.36
N SER A 22 7.94 7.17 27.37
CA SER A 22 7.00 6.68 26.37
C SER A 22 7.73 5.67 25.51
N ASP A 23 8.06 4.52 26.12
CA ASP A 23 8.25 3.31 25.35
C ASP A 23 6.84 2.97 24.84
N ASP A 24 6.64 3.14 23.54
CA ASP A 24 5.63 2.38 22.82
C ASP A 24 5.95 0.90 23.09
N GLU A 25 5.37 0.35 24.15
CA GLU A 25 5.36 -1.08 24.36
C GLU A 25 4.67 -1.70 23.14
N LEU A 26 5.46 -2.23 22.22
CA LEU A 26 5.04 -3.26 21.29
C LEU A 26 4.31 -4.28 22.14
N SER A 27 2.98 -4.27 22.09
CA SER A 27 2.12 -5.18 22.84
C SER A 27 2.66 -6.59 22.63
N GLN A 28 3.26 -7.17 23.67
CA GLN A 28 3.75 -8.53 23.60
C GLN A 28 2.55 -9.43 23.33
N GLY A 29 2.46 -9.95 22.11
CA GLY A 29 1.49 -10.97 21.77
C GLY A 29 1.53 -12.12 22.78
N ASN A 30 0.40 -12.75 22.98
CA ASN A 30 0.23 -13.94 23.81
C ASN A 30 1.42 -14.90 23.55
N GLY A 31 2.10 -15.44 24.54
CA GLY A 31 3.45 -16.06 24.49
C GLY A 31 3.90 -16.81 23.22
N ASN A 32 2.96 -17.23 22.36
CA ASN A 32 3.19 -17.90 21.08
C ASN A 32 2.99 -17.01 19.84
N GLU A 33 2.66 -15.73 20.00
CA GLU A 33 2.44 -14.79 18.91
C GLU A 33 3.51 -13.70 18.91
N ALA A 34 3.77 -13.15 17.73
CA ALA A 34 4.63 -12.01 17.50
C ALA A 34 3.85 -10.92 16.76
N LEU A 35 4.04 -9.67 17.16
CA LEU A 35 3.51 -8.52 16.44
C LEU A 35 4.47 -8.18 15.30
N VAL A 36 4.01 -8.33 14.07
CA VAL A 36 4.75 -7.95 12.87
C VAL A 36 4.17 -6.65 12.32
N SER A 37 5.01 -5.65 12.17
CA SER A 37 4.63 -4.33 11.70
C SER A 37 5.29 -4.03 10.36
N PHE A 38 4.50 -3.56 9.39
CA PHE A 38 4.97 -3.14 8.08
C PHE A 38 4.79 -1.64 7.93
N ASN A 39 5.90 -0.93 7.68
CA ASN A 39 5.88 0.47 7.30
C ASN A 39 5.77 0.57 5.78
N VAL A 40 4.55 0.72 5.30
CA VAL A 40 4.23 0.72 3.88
C VAL A 40 4.32 2.12 3.31
N GLU A 41 5.03 2.28 2.18
CA GLU A 41 5.15 3.52 1.45
C GLU A 41 4.83 3.31 -0.03
N LEU A 42 4.04 4.21 -0.62
CA LEU A 42 3.80 4.24 -2.07
C LEU A 42 4.99 4.90 -2.77
N SER A 43 5.56 4.23 -3.78
CA SER A 43 6.60 4.86 -4.59
C SER A 43 6.04 6.08 -5.31
N GLY A 44 6.68 7.23 -5.15
CA GLY A 44 6.36 8.42 -5.95
C GLY A 44 6.57 8.12 -7.44
N GLY A 45 5.65 8.60 -8.28
CA GLY A 45 5.82 8.54 -9.74
C GLY A 45 7.10 9.27 -10.18
N MET A 46 7.59 8.96 -11.38
CA MET A 46 8.71 9.68 -11.99
C MET A 46 8.43 11.19 -11.97
N GLN A 47 9.45 11.98 -11.71
CA GLN A 47 9.38 13.43 -11.47
C GLN A 47 8.89 14.29 -12.66
N ASN A 48 8.48 13.70 -13.77
CA ASN A 48 8.02 14.41 -14.96
C ASN A 48 6.51 14.32 -15.11
N LYS A 49 5.82 15.32 -14.52
CA LYS A 49 4.40 15.63 -14.61
C LYS A 49 3.43 14.54 -14.13
N ALA A 50 2.95 14.81 -13.03
CA ALA A 50 1.86 14.49 -12.16
C ALA A 50 0.53 14.03 -12.79
N ILE A 51 0.52 12.96 -13.55
CA ILE A 51 -0.66 12.11 -13.65
C ILE A 51 -0.34 10.89 -12.78
N SER A 52 -1.19 10.64 -11.79
CA SER A 52 -1.06 9.50 -10.87
C SER A 52 0.17 9.57 -9.95
N ASP A 53 0.17 10.51 -9.04
CA ASP A 53 1.24 10.65 -8.05
C ASP A 53 1.05 9.75 -6.82
N GLY A 54 -0.01 8.92 -6.80
CA GLY A 54 -0.38 8.02 -5.71
C GLY A 54 -1.20 8.66 -4.60
N THR A 55 -1.55 9.94 -4.69
CA THR A 55 -2.39 10.61 -3.69
C THR A 55 -3.85 10.17 -3.74
N THR A 56 -4.25 9.55 -4.84
CA THR A 56 -5.61 9.02 -5.04
C THR A 56 -5.84 7.66 -4.39
N ALA A 57 -4.79 6.88 -4.09
CA ALA A 57 -4.93 5.63 -3.36
C ALA A 57 -5.39 5.91 -1.91
N LYS A 58 -6.54 5.38 -1.53
CA LYS A 58 -7.17 5.63 -0.21
C LYS A 58 -7.22 4.41 0.69
N ASN A 59 -7.05 3.22 0.15
CA ASN A 59 -7.10 1.98 0.90
C ASN A 59 -5.85 1.15 0.68
N LEU A 60 -5.32 0.59 1.75
CA LEU A 60 -4.28 -0.42 1.74
C LEU A 60 -4.86 -1.72 2.28
N THR A 61 -4.81 -2.77 1.48
CA THR A 61 -5.16 -4.14 1.86
C THR A 61 -3.90 -4.98 1.95
N VAL A 62 -3.81 -5.80 2.99
CA VAL A 62 -2.72 -6.76 3.18
C VAL A 62 -3.34 -8.15 3.24
N HIS A 63 -3.00 -9.02 2.30
CA HIS A 63 -3.34 -10.43 2.32
C HIS A 63 -2.18 -11.24 2.88
N VAL A 64 -2.49 -12.24 3.68
CA VAL A 64 -1.50 -13.09 4.36
C VAL A 64 -1.58 -14.53 3.85
N PHE A 65 -0.43 -15.15 3.68
CA PHE A 65 -0.31 -16.54 3.21
C PHE A 65 0.63 -17.32 4.10
N ASP A 66 0.32 -18.60 4.30
CA ASP A 66 1.21 -19.51 4.99
C ASP A 66 2.45 -19.93 4.16
N GLU A 67 3.27 -20.78 4.70
CA GLU A 67 4.50 -21.31 4.07
C GLU A 67 4.22 -22.12 2.79
N ASN A 68 3.03 -22.70 2.66
CA ASN A 68 2.58 -23.44 1.48
C ASN A 68 1.93 -22.53 0.44
N GLY A 69 1.81 -21.24 0.77
CA GLY A 69 1.11 -20.24 -0.03
C GLY A 69 -0.41 -20.35 0.05
N THR A 70 -0.97 -20.97 1.08
CA THR A 70 -2.40 -20.97 1.37
C THR A 70 -2.82 -19.59 1.88
N TYR A 71 -3.91 -19.08 1.36
CA TYR A 71 -4.46 -17.78 1.76
C TYR A 71 -5.12 -17.85 3.13
N LEU A 72 -4.70 -16.98 4.04
CA LEU A 72 -5.20 -16.86 5.41
C LEU A 72 -6.08 -15.60 5.55
N SER A 73 -7.26 -15.64 4.98
CA SER A 73 -8.16 -14.47 4.87
C SER A 73 -8.55 -13.87 6.23
N GLU A 74 -8.53 -14.66 7.29
CA GLU A 74 -8.80 -14.23 8.66
C GLU A 74 -7.73 -13.26 9.22
N LEU A 75 -6.55 -13.26 8.62
CA LEU A 75 -5.44 -12.37 8.99
C LEU A 75 -5.38 -11.10 8.14
N ASP A 76 -6.26 -10.95 7.16
CA ASP A 76 -6.31 -9.79 6.29
C ASP A 76 -6.46 -8.49 7.07
N LYS A 77 -5.79 -7.47 6.58
CA LYS A 77 -5.95 -6.09 7.08
C LYS A 77 -6.30 -5.16 5.94
N THR A 78 -7.31 -4.34 6.16
CA THR A 78 -7.61 -3.20 5.27
C THR A 78 -7.62 -1.95 6.11
N VAL A 79 -6.80 -0.97 5.73
CA VAL A 79 -6.65 0.30 6.44
C VAL A 79 -6.76 1.47 5.47
N GLU A 80 -7.25 2.59 5.97
CA GLU A 80 -7.30 3.84 5.19
C GLU A 80 -5.89 4.44 5.05
N LEU A 81 -5.57 4.86 3.82
CA LEU A 81 -4.40 5.66 3.49
C LEU A 81 -4.80 7.14 3.47
N LYS A 82 -4.39 7.89 4.49
CA LYS A 82 -4.52 9.37 4.49
C LYS A 82 -3.36 10.05 3.78
N GLU A 83 -2.23 9.38 3.78
CA GLU A 83 -0.95 9.81 3.19
C GLU A 83 -0.34 8.63 2.41
N LYS A 84 0.78 8.89 1.71
CA LYS A 84 1.50 7.85 0.95
C LYS A 84 2.21 6.81 1.85
N LYS A 85 2.11 6.96 3.16
CA LYS A 85 2.72 6.07 4.16
C LYS A 85 1.69 5.58 5.16
N LYS A 86 1.81 4.32 5.56
CA LYS A 86 0.97 3.72 6.58
C LYS A 86 1.67 2.55 7.26
N SER A 87 1.62 2.49 8.58
CA SER A 87 2.02 1.30 9.33
C SER A 87 0.82 0.37 9.52
N VAL A 88 1.03 -0.92 9.30
CA VAL A 88 0.04 -1.99 9.49
C VAL A 88 0.67 -3.08 10.34
N SER A 89 0.00 -3.49 11.41
CA SER A 89 0.49 -4.52 12.31
C SER A 89 -0.43 -5.74 12.31
N ILE A 90 0.15 -6.93 12.34
CA ILE A 90 -0.53 -8.22 12.31
C ILE A 90 0.09 -9.11 13.39
N ASN A 91 -0.74 -9.75 14.22
CA ASN A 91 -0.29 -10.79 15.15
C ASN A 91 -0.16 -12.12 14.40
N LEU A 92 1.01 -12.73 14.48
CA LEU A 92 1.36 -13.96 13.77
C LEU A 92 1.96 -14.99 14.73
N VAL A 93 1.76 -16.27 14.45
CA VAL A 93 2.31 -17.35 15.25
C VAL A 93 3.82 -17.45 15.04
N LYS A 94 4.60 -17.48 16.13
CA LYS A 94 6.05 -17.66 16.12
C LYS A 94 6.45 -19.04 15.58
N GLY A 95 7.61 -19.13 14.97
CA GLY A 95 8.13 -20.35 14.36
C GLY A 95 7.46 -20.72 13.04
N LYS A 96 6.63 -19.84 12.48
CA LYS A 96 5.97 -20.02 11.18
C LYS A 96 6.55 -19.08 10.15
N THR A 97 6.40 -19.45 8.88
CA THR A 97 6.81 -18.63 7.73
C THR A 97 5.57 -18.14 7.01
N TYR A 98 5.55 -16.86 6.68
CA TYR A 98 4.44 -16.21 5.99
C TYR A 98 4.90 -15.45 4.75
N SER A 99 3.97 -15.24 3.85
CA SER A 99 4.13 -14.31 2.73
C SER A 99 2.99 -13.30 2.74
N PHE A 100 3.24 -12.12 2.20
CA PHE A 100 2.30 -11.00 2.25
C PHE A 100 2.17 -10.37 0.88
N LEU A 101 0.95 -10.00 0.52
CA LEU A 101 0.64 -9.17 -0.62
C LEU A 101 0.03 -7.87 -0.13
N PHE A 102 0.62 -6.76 -0.51
CA PHE A 102 0.16 -5.41 -0.21
C PHE A 102 -0.44 -4.80 -1.45
N TRP A 103 -1.67 -4.31 -1.34
CA TRP A 103 -2.37 -3.67 -2.43
C TRP A 103 -2.95 -2.34 -1.97
N ALA A 104 -2.56 -1.25 -2.63
CA ALA A 104 -3.16 0.05 -2.39
C ALA A 104 -3.87 0.53 -3.64
N SER A 105 -5.10 1.03 -3.49
CA SER A 105 -5.94 1.53 -4.58
C SER A 105 -6.92 2.61 -4.11
N VAL A 106 -7.64 3.22 -5.05
CA VAL A 106 -8.49 4.38 -4.81
C VAL A 106 -9.70 4.07 -3.95
N ASN A 107 -10.53 3.11 -4.34
CA ASN A 107 -11.77 2.80 -3.63
C ASN A 107 -12.06 1.30 -3.66
N LYS A 108 -12.67 0.80 -2.55
CA LYS A 108 -13.05 -0.59 -2.43
C LYS A 108 -14.36 -0.92 -3.17
N GLU A 109 -15.33 0.00 -3.18
CA GLU A 109 -16.69 -0.29 -3.69
C GLU A 109 -16.78 -0.26 -5.22
N ASN A 110 -16.01 0.61 -5.87
CA ASN A 110 -16.00 0.75 -7.34
C ASN A 110 -14.60 0.49 -7.91
N SER A 111 -13.84 -0.38 -7.25
CA SER A 111 -12.50 -0.73 -7.71
C SER A 111 -12.59 -1.51 -9.03
N PRO A 112 -11.83 -1.12 -10.06
CA PRO A 112 -11.71 -1.94 -11.27
C PRO A 112 -10.87 -3.21 -11.01
N TYR A 113 -10.47 -3.44 -9.79
CA TYR A 113 -9.65 -4.57 -9.36
C TYR A 113 -10.41 -5.47 -8.42
N SER A 114 -10.31 -6.77 -8.63
CA SER A 114 -10.83 -7.79 -7.73
C SER A 114 -9.78 -8.86 -7.47
N PHE A 115 -9.90 -9.52 -6.32
CA PHE A 115 -9.04 -10.65 -5.97
C PHE A 115 -9.78 -11.96 -6.17
N GLY A 116 -9.07 -12.95 -6.72
CA GLY A 116 -9.54 -14.32 -6.74
C GLY A 116 -9.67 -14.91 -5.34
N VAL A 117 -10.36 -16.04 -5.23
CA VAL A 117 -10.52 -16.77 -3.95
C VAL A 117 -9.19 -17.23 -3.35
N ASP A 118 -8.15 -17.27 -4.15
CA ASP A 118 -6.77 -17.59 -3.74
C ASP A 118 -6.04 -16.41 -3.08
N GLY A 119 -6.66 -15.23 -3.02
CA GLY A 119 -6.08 -13.99 -2.50
C GLY A 119 -4.87 -13.47 -3.28
N LYS A 120 -4.43 -14.15 -4.35
CA LYS A 120 -3.21 -13.85 -5.12
C LYS A 120 -3.50 -13.31 -6.52
N THR A 121 -4.52 -13.88 -7.17
CA THR A 121 -4.88 -13.50 -8.54
C THR A 121 -5.64 -12.20 -8.51
N ILE A 122 -5.08 -11.18 -9.13
CA ILE A 122 -5.71 -9.86 -9.30
C ILE A 122 -6.34 -9.82 -10.68
N THR A 123 -7.62 -9.53 -10.76
CA THR A 123 -8.36 -9.33 -12.01
C THR A 123 -8.61 -7.84 -12.22
N VAL A 124 -8.43 -7.39 -13.46
CA VAL A 124 -8.64 -5.99 -13.88
C VAL A 124 -9.86 -5.94 -14.79
N ASP A 125 -10.83 -5.11 -14.41
CA ASP A 125 -11.96 -4.76 -15.27
C ASP A 125 -11.61 -3.50 -16.08
N TYR A 126 -11.55 -3.63 -17.40
CA TYR A 126 -11.31 -2.53 -18.33
C TYR A 126 -12.59 -1.90 -18.89
N ASN A 127 -13.77 -2.39 -18.49
CA ASN A 127 -15.01 -1.74 -18.85
C ASN A 127 -15.00 -0.29 -18.35
N ASP A 128 -15.52 0.62 -19.15
CA ASP A 128 -15.56 2.06 -18.86
C ASP A 128 -14.19 2.72 -18.59
N ALA A 129 -13.08 2.07 -18.97
CA ALA A 129 -11.76 2.67 -18.86
C ALA A 129 -11.65 3.93 -19.73
N LYS A 130 -11.19 5.02 -19.12
CA LYS A 130 -11.02 6.33 -19.77
C LYS A 130 -9.57 6.76 -19.74
N ALA A 131 -9.19 7.60 -20.67
CA ALA A 131 -7.89 8.27 -20.61
C ALA A 131 -7.81 9.18 -19.38
N ASN A 132 -6.63 9.29 -18.78
CA ASN A 132 -6.35 10.13 -17.62
C ASN A 132 -7.24 9.83 -16.38
N ASP A 133 -7.64 8.58 -16.20
CA ASP A 133 -8.48 8.15 -15.09
C ASP A 133 -7.63 7.70 -13.89
N GLU A 134 -7.38 8.63 -12.97
CA GLU A 134 -6.63 8.35 -11.73
C GLU A 134 -7.38 7.45 -10.75
N SER A 135 -8.69 7.20 -10.95
CA SER A 135 -9.43 6.25 -10.14
C SER A 135 -8.94 4.80 -10.30
N ARG A 136 -8.14 4.55 -11.34
CA ARG A 136 -7.50 3.27 -11.63
C ARG A 136 -6.07 3.17 -11.10
N ASP A 137 -5.63 4.14 -10.30
CA ASP A 137 -4.28 4.08 -9.72
C ASP A 137 -4.20 2.97 -8.66
N ALA A 138 -3.18 2.13 -8.78
CA ALA A 138 -2.94 1.01 -7.88
C ALA A 138 -1.45 0.79 -7.64
N PHE A 139 -1.13 0.27 -6.45
CA PHE A 139 0.23 -0.02 -6.03
C PHE A 139 0.29 -1.40 -5.39
N LEU A 140 1.36 -2.10 -5.65
CA LEU A 140 1.58 -3.48 -5.26
C LEU A 140 2.94 -3.65 -4.60
N GLY A 141 2.98 -4.46 -3.54
CA GLY A 141 4.19 -4.98 -2.93
C GLY A 141 4.01 -6.44 -2.53
N VAL A 142 5.08 -7.21 -2.52
CA VAL A 142 5.07 -8.60 -2.06
C VAL A 142 6.28 -8.83 -1.17
N VAL A 143 6.04 -9.40 0.01
CA VAL A 143 7.07 -9.95 0.90
C VAL A 143 6.90 -11.45 0.93
N LYS A 144 7.95 -12.21 0.61
CA LYS A 144 7.87 -13.68 0.48
C LYS A 144 8.68 -14.37 1.57
N ASN A 145 8.15 -15.48 2.07
CA ASN A 145 8.85 -16.44 2.92
C ASN A 145 9.52 -15.79 4.13
N LYS A 146 8.77 -14.95 4.85
CA LYS A 146 9.25 -14.29 6.06
C LYS A 146 9.06 -15.19 7.28
N ALA A 147 10.15 -15.66 7.88
CA ALA A 147 10.09 -16.36 9.14
C ALA A 147 9.77 -15.40 10.30
N VAL A 148 8.85 -15.79 11.18
CA VAL A 148 8.39 -15.02 12.33
C VAL A 148 8.88 -15.65 13.61
N GLU A 149 10.09 -15.31 14.05
CA GLU A 149 10.68 -15.81 15.29
C GLU A 149 10.34 -14.92 16.50
N ALA A 150 10.23 -13.63 16.27
CA ALA A 150 9.91 -12.60 17.25
C ALA A 150 9.17 -11.42 16.56
N SER A 151 8.68 -10.49 17.35
CA SER A 151 8.13 -9.23 16.83
C SER A 151 9.21 -8.45 16.07
N PHE A 152 8.84 -7.89 14.92
CA PHE A 152 9.74 -7.10 14.08
C PHE A 152 8.98 -6.04 13.27
N GLU A 153 9.75 -5.10 12.74
CA GLU A 153 9.27 -4.11 11.77
C GLU A 153 10.00 -4.28 10.43
N GLU A 154 9.27 -4.04 9.33
CA GLU A 154 9.81 -4.09 7.98
C GLU A 154 9.25 -2.97 7.11
N ASN A 155 10.12 -2.35 6.30
CA ASN A 155 9.71 -1.32 5.35
C ASN A 155 9.33 -1.96 4.02
N VAL A 156 8.16 -1.60 3.49
CA VAL A 156 7.64 -2.11 2.22
C VAL A 156 7.32 -0.95 1.29
N THR A 157 8.00 -0.90 0.15
CA THR A 157 7.71 0.08 -0.90
C THR A 157 6.82 -0.54 -1.96
N LEU A 158 5.62 0.02 -2.14
CA LEU A 158 4.69 -0.40 -3.18
C LEU A 158 5.01 0.31 -4.49
N LYS A 159 4.93 -0.44 -5.60
CA LYS A 159 5.15 0.06 -6.96
C LYS A 159 3.89 -0.16 -7.80
N ARG A 160 3.73 0.64 -8.86
CA ARG A 160 2.66 0.38 -9.83
C ARG A 160 2.84 -0.97 -10.49
N PRO A 161 1.81 -1.82 -10.50
CA PRO A 161 1.86 -3.13 -11.17
C PRO A 161 1.68 -3.02 -12.69
N PHE A 162 1.16 -1.88 -13.17
CA PHE A 162 0.82 -1.66 -14.56
C PHE A 162 1.67 -0.58 -15.19
N ALA A 163 1.93 -0.71 -16.50
CA ALA A 163 2.57 0.31 -17.30
C ALA A 163 1.59 1.46 -17.59
N GLN A 164 2.12 2.66 -17.75
CA GLN A 164 1.40 3.83 -18.23
C GLN A 164 1.90 4.17 -19.64
N ILE A 165 0.99 4.40 -20.56
CA ILE A 165 1.30 4.84 -21.91
C ILE A 165 0.73 6.25 -22.06
N ASN A 166 1.59 7.21 -22.41
CA ASN A 166 1.21 8.59 -22.68
C ASN A 166 1.31 8.85 -24.17
N PHE A 167 0.23 9.34 -24.75
CA PHE A 167 0.19 9.82 -26.13
C PHE A 167 0.19 11.33 -26.11
N LEU A 168 1.14 11.93 -26.80
CA LEU A 168 1.29 13.37 -26.92
C LEU A 168 1.16 13.76 -28.39
N THR A 169 0.40 14.81 -28.65
CA THR A 169 0.35 15.50 -29.95
C THR A 169 0.74 16.94 -29.70
N ASP A 170 1.75 17.44 -30.40
CA ASP A 170 2.28 18.81 -30.25
C ASP A 170 2.05 19.70 -31.48
N ASP A 171 1.52 19.11 -32.55
CA ASP A 171 1.27 19.76 -33.83
C ASP A 171 -0.16 20.29 -34.02
N ILE A 172 -1.05 20.09 -33.05
CA ILE A 172 -2.45 20.57 -33.11
C ILE A 172 -2.50 22.09 -33.31
N ALA A 173 -1.63 22.84 -32.65
CA ALA A 173 -1.59 24.30 -32.77
C ALA A 173 -1.22 24.78 -34.19
N ASP A 174 -0.52 23.94 -34.96
CA ASP A 174 -0.10 24.25 -36.32
C ASP A 174 -1.08 23.75 -37.41
N ALA A 175 -2.05 22.91 -37.01
CA ALA A 175 -3.04 22.36 -37.92
C ALA A 175 -3.80 23.42 -38.67
N GLY A 176 -4.25 24.48 -38.00
CA GLY A 176 -4.95 25.60 -38.60
C GLY A 176 -4.09 26.37 -39.61
N LYS A 177 -2.78 26.49 -39.40
CA LYS A 177 -1.85 27.13 -40.34
C LYS A 177 -1.69 26.30 -41.61
N ASN A 178 -1.93 24.99 -41.53
CA ASN A 178 -1.85 24.06 -42.65
C ASN A 178 -3.21 23.77 -43.30
N GLY A 179 -4.25 24.58 -42.99
CA GLY A 179 -5.56 24.48 -43.59
C GLY A 179 -6.46 23.38 -43.04
N LEU A 180 -6.07 22.77 -41.88
CA LEU A 180 -6.90 21.80 -41.19
C LEU A 180 -7.76 22.48 -40.15
N THR A 181 -9.05 22.14 -40.11
CA THR A 181 -9.97 22.60 -39.05
C THR A 181 -10.05 21.55 -37.96
N ILE A 182 -9.67 21.93 -36.74
CA ILE A 182 -9.87 21.13 -35.54
C ILE A 182 -10.94 21.84 -34.73
N ASP A 183 -12.07 21.18 -34.55
CA ASP A 183 -13.20 21.68 -33.78
C ASP A 183 -13.46 20.84 -32.54
N GLU A 184 -14.48 21.22 -31.77
CA GLU A 184 -14.87 20.52 -30.52
C GLU A 184 -15.29 19.05 -30.71
N ASN A 185 -15.65 18.65 -31.93
CA ASN A 185 -16.03 17.31 -32.30
C ASN A 185 -14.84 16.46 -32.78
N THR A 186 -13.68 17.09 -32.97
CA THR A 186 -12.47 16.39 -33.39
C THR A 186 -11.90 15.58 -32.23
N HIS A 187 -11.83 14.29 -32.37
CA HIS A 187 -11.29 13.39 -31.35
C HIS A 187 -10.41 12.31 -31.96
N SER A 188 -9.45 11.86 -31.17
CA SER A 188 -8.61 10.71 -31.49
C SER A 188 -9.06 9.51 -30.67
N SER A 189 -8.99 8.32 -31.24
CA SER A 189 -9.19 7.08 -30.54
C SER A 189 -7.96 6.19 -30.63
N ILE A 190 -7.65 5.50 -29.55
CA ILE A 190 -6.54 4.53 -29.47
C ILE A 190 -7.10 3.23 -28.97
N THR A 191 -6.91 2.16 -29.75
CA THR A 191 -7.32 0.83 -29.37
C THR A 191 -6.13 0.00 -28.95
N LEU A 192 -6.17 -0.55 -27.75
CA LEU A 192 -5.20 -1.51 -27.24
C LEU A 192 -5.83 -2.90 -27.33
N SER A 193 -5.13 -3.84 -27.95
CA SER A 193 -5.57 -5.25 -28.05
C SER A 193 -4.62 -6.16 -27.29
N LYS A 194 -5.11 -7.32 -26.87
CA LYS A 194 -4.35 -8.32 -26.11
C LYS A 194 -3.77 -7.74 -24.81
N VAL A 195 -4.58 -6.98 -24.10
CA VAL A 195 -4.22 -6.47 -22.77
C VAL A 195 -4.59 -7.56 -21.76
N ALA A 196 -3.65 -7.92 -20.90
CA ALA A 196 -3.91 -8.92 -19.86
C ALA A 196 -4.92 -8.40 -18.84
N THR A 197 -5.88 -9.23 -18.46
CA THR A 197 -6.90 -8.91 -17.44
C THR A 197 -6.61 -9.54 -16.09
N THR A 198 -5.60 -10.40 -15.99
CA THR A 198 -5.20 -11.02 -14.71
C THR A 198 -3.71 -10.88 -14.45
N LEU A 199 -3.34 -10.77 -13.18
CA LEU A 199 -1.97 -10.71 -12.69
C LEU A 199 -1.83 -11.56 -11.44
N ASN A 200 -0.82 -12.44 -11.38
CA ASN A 200 -0.38 -13.06 -10.14
C ASN A 200 0.99 -12.52 -9.75
N PRO A 201 1.08 -11.68 -8.68
CA PRO A 201 2.33 -11.03 -8.30
C PRO A 201 3.37 -11.96 -7.69
N PHE A 202 2.97 -13.13 -7.17
CA PHE A 202 3.90 -14.11 -6.62
C PHE A 202 4.71 -14.83 -7.69
N THR A 203 4.12 -15.02 -8.87
CA THR A 203 4.75 -15.69 -10.02
C THR A 203 5.15 -14.72 -11.12
N ASN A 204 4.73 -13.45 -11.04
CA ASN A 204 4.84 -12.44 -12.10
C ASN A 204 4.22 -12.93 -13.42
N THR A 205 3.12 -13.66 -13.34
CA THR A 205 2.40 -14.14 -14.52
C THR A 205 1.17 -13.29 -14.79
N VAL A 206 0.90 -13.06 -16.07
CA VAL A 206 -0.28 -12.36 -16.56
C VAL A 206 -1.08 -13.27 -17.47
N GLY A 207 -2.39 -13.02 -17.57
CA GLY A 207 -3.29 -13.83 -18.38
C GLY A 207 -4.60 -13.11 -18.69
N GLY A 208 -5.59 -13.87 -19.22
CA GLY A 208 -6.91 -13.33 -19.52
C GLY A 208 -6.88 -12.35 -20.70
N PHE A 209 -6.22 -12.72 -21.80
CA PHE A 209 -6.12 -11.90 -23.01
C PHE A 209 -7.40 -11.93 -23.84
#